data_069dfd0e9cab570448edc7c3dddafe25
#
_entry.id   069dfd0e9cab570448edc7c3dddafe25
#
_cell.length_a   1.000
_cell.length_b   1.000
_cell.length_c   1.000
_cell.angle_alpha   90.00
_cell.angle_beta   90.00
_cell.angle_gamma   90.00
#
_symmetry.space_group_name_H-M   'P 1'
#
loop_
_entity.id
_entity.type
_entity.pdbx_description
1 polymer ?
#
loop_
_entity_poly.entity_id
_entity_poly.type
_entity_poly.pdbx_seq_one_letter_code
_entity_poly.pdbx_strand_id
1 'polypeptide(L)'
;QFLLDKIEKIENKKHKAILALAYSTGMRVSEVCNLKQSDIDSKRMIITIRQSKGKKDRIVALSPKVLEILRTYHKAYWPKEYVFNGQFDLRYSERSCNQIVKQYLGKEYHFHLLRHSNATALLEAGTDLRIIQKHLGHASSKTTEIYTHVSTATLQNMNLPI
;
A
#
# COMPACT_ATOMS: atom_id res chain seq x y z
N GLN A 1 8.71 -9.75 10.45
CA GLN A 1 9.99 -10.13 9.81
C GLN A 1 9.81 -11.12 8.65
N PHE A 2 9.01 -12.20 8.80
CA PHE A 2 8.74 -13.21 7.75
C PHE A 2 8.34 -12.61 6.39
N LEU A 3 7.40 -11.65 6.36
CA LEU A 3 6.95 -11.02 5.11
C LEU A 3 8.05 -10.19 4.44
N LEU A 4 8.82 -9.44 5.22
CA LEU A 4 9.95 -8.66 4.71
C LEU A 4 10.99 -9.55 4.03
N ASP A 5 11.40 -10.62 4.72
CA ASP A 5 12.40 -11.56 4.21
C ASP A 5 11.95 -12.24 2.91
N LYS A 6 10.64 -12.53 2.80
CA LYS A 6 10.05 -13.07 1.58
C LYS A 6 10.02 -12.04 0.45
N ILE A 7 9.55 -10.81 0.73
CA ILE A 7 9.46 -9.74 -0.27
C ILE A 7 10.85 -9.35 -0.80
N GLU A 8 11.87 -9.30 0.06
CA GLU A 8 13.22 -8.93 -0.35
C GLU A 8 13.83 -9.92 -1.34
N LYS A 9 13.51 -11.20 -1.25
CA LYS A 9 13.99 -12.27 -2.13
C LYS A 9 13.28 -12.34 -3.48
N ILE A 10 12.23 -11.55 -3.71
CA ILE A 10 11.49 -11.57 -4.98
C ILE A 10 12.32 -10.88 -6.08
N GLU A 11 12.64 -11.61 -7.13
CA GLU A 11 13.38 -11.08 -8.28
C GLU A 11 12.47 -10.33 -9.27
N ASN A 12 11.22 -10.78 -9.45
CA ASN A 12 10.27 -10.11 -10.31
C ASN A 12 9.93 -8.71 -9.77
N LYS A 13 10.38 -7.67 -10.47
CA LYS A 13 10.27 -6.26 -10.03
C LYS A 13 8.82 -5.82 -9.83
N LYS A 14 7.87 -6.28 -10.68
CA LYS A 14 6.45 -5.97 -10.54
C LYS A 14 5.86 -6.63 -9.29
N HIS A 15 6.10 -7.90 -9.10
CA HIS A 15 5.59 -8.66 -7.95
C HIS A 15 6.16 -8.11 -6.63
N LYS A 16 7.46 -7.82 -6.61
CA LYS A 16 8.12 -7.17 -5.47
C LYS A 16 7.48 -5.82 -5.15
N ALA A 17 7.27 -4.98 -6.16
CA ALA A 17 6.69 -3.65 -5.97
C ALA A 17 5.24 -3.72 -5.46
N ILE A 18 4.41 -4.64 -5.98
CA ILE A 18 3.03 -4.85 -5.51
C ILE A 18 3.00 -5.24 -4.03
N LEU A 19 3.79 -6.26 -3.66
CA LEU A 19 3.79 -6.77 -2.28
C LEU A 19 4.41 -5.78 -1.29
N ALA A 20 5.51 -5.12 -1.67
CA ALA A 20 6.17 -4.11 -0.84
C ALA A 20 5.25 -2.92 -0.57
N LEU A 21 4.58 -2.39 -1.62
CA LEU A 21 3.63 -1.31 -1.48
C LEU A 21 2.47 -1.70 -0.58
N ALA A 22 1.83 -2.83 -0.85
CA ALA A 22 0.67 -3.30 -0.10
C ALA A 22 0.99 -3.55 1.38
N TYR A 23 2.14 -4.15 1.67
CA TYR A 23 2.58 -4.40 3.05
C TYR A 23 2.92 -3.10 3.79
N SER A 24 3.62 -2.18 3.15
CA SER A 24 4.02 -0.91 3.77
C SER A 24 2.83 0.01 4.06
N THR A 25 1.84 0.05 3.17
CA THR A 25 0.74 1.01 3.24
C THR A 25 -0.58 0.44 3.78
N GLY A 26 -0.69 -0.88 3.88
CA GLY A 26 -1.93 -1.54 4.26
C GLY A 26 -3.10 -1.34 3.28
N MET A 27 -2.82 -0.98 2.02
CA MET A 27 -3.84 -0.78 0.99
C MET A 27 -4.63 -2.07 0.71
N ARG A 28 -5.92 -1.92 0.38
CA ARG A 28 -6.74 -3.02 -0.14
C ARG A 28 -6.27 -3.42 -1.55
N VAL A 29 -6.53 -4.66 -1.94
CA VAL A 29 -6.16 -5.13 -3.29
C VAL A 29 -6.75 -4.25 -4.40
N SER A 30 -8.01 -3.84 -4.28
CA SER A 30 -8.66 -2.93 -5.23
C SER A 30 -7.99 -1.55 -5.28
N GLU A 31 -7.53 -1.03 -4.15
CA GLU A 31 -6.83 0.25 -4.07
C GLU A 31 -5.46 0.19 -4.77
N VAL A 32 -4.72 -0.91 -4.58
CA VAL A 32 -3.45 -1.15 -5.29
C VAL A 32 -3.66 -1.25 -6.80
N CYS A 33 -4.68 -1.99 -7.23
CA CYS A 33 -4.98 -2.14 -8.66
C CYS A 33 -5.46 -0.84 -9.33
N ASN A 34 -6.15 0.03 -8.59
CA ASN A 34 -6.66 1.31 -9.10
C ASN A 34 -5.69 2.48 -8.92
N LEU A 35 -4.54 2.26 -8.28
CA LEU A 35 -3.57 3.32 -8.01
C LEU A 35 -2.99 3.87 -9.32
N LYS A 36 -3.06 5.19 -9.48
CA LYS A 36 -2.51 5.88 -10.65
C LYS A 36 -1.16 6.52 -10.33
N GLN A 37 -0.35 6.74 -11.36
CA GLN A 37 0.92 7.46 -11.22
C GLN A 37 0.74 8.85 -10.57
N SER A 38 -0.35 9.54 -10.93
CA SER A 38 -0.69 10.86 -10.39
C SER A 38 -1.07 10.88 -8.91
N ASP A 39 -1.33 9.71 -8.32
CA ASP A 39 -1.67 9.59 -6.90
C ASP A 39 -0.44 9.54 -5.99
N ILE A 40 0.75 9.38 -6.58
CA ILE A 40 2.02 9.30 -5.84
C ILE A 40 2.72 10.66 -5.87
N ASP A 41 2.87 11.27 -4.69
CA ASP A 41 3.68 12.48 -4.51
C ASP A 41 5.02 12.12 -3.85
N SER A 42 6.04 11.93 -4.67
CA SER A 42 7.36 11.54 -4.20
C SER A 42 8.13 12.67 -3.51
N LYS A 43 7.72 13.93 -3.69
CA LYS A 43 8.32 15.08 -2.98
C LYS A 43 7.81 15.16 -1.55
N ARG A 44 6.51 14.93 -1.36
CA ARG A 44 5.87 14.93 -0.05
C ARG A 44 5.90 13.56 0.64
N MET A 45 6.36 12.53 -0.06
CA MET A 45 6.39 11.13 0.41
C MET A 45 5.03 10.63 0.88
N ILE A 46 4.02 10.84 0.04
CA ILE A 46 2.63 10.42 0.31
C ILE A 46 1.99 9.80 -0.92
N ILE A 47 0.96 9.00 -0.67
CA ILE A 47 0.08 8.42 -1.68
C ILE A 47 -1.35 8.82 -1.35
N THR A 48 -2.08 9.35 -2.33
CA THR A 48 -3.51 9.62 -2.23
C THR A 48 -4.29 8.40 -2.67
N ILE A 49 -5.06 7.81 -1.77
CA ILE A 49 -5.94 6.68 -2.07
C ILE A 49 -7.34 7.23 -2.36
N ARG A 50 -7.70 7.18 -3.62
CA ARG A 50 -9.02 7.62 -4.07
C ARG A 50 -10.07 6.57 -3.72
N GLN A 51 -11.17 7.02 -3.13
CA GLN A 51 -12.25 6.15 -2.71
C GLN A 51 -13.37 6.15 -3.75
N SER A 52 -14.13 5.06 -3.78
CA SER A 52 -15.35 4.99 -4.60
C SER A 52 -16.40 5.99 -4.12
N LYS A 53 -17.37 6.28 -5.00
CA LYS A 53 -18.46 7.25 -4.83
C LYS A 53 -19.02 7.27 -3.40
N GLY A 54 -19.03 8.44 -2.77
CA GLY A 54 -19.58 8.66 -1.42
C GLY A 54 -18.60 8.43 -0.26
N LYS A 55 -17.37 8.00 -0.51
CA LYS A 55 -16.30 7.87 0.51
C LYS A 55 -15.24 8.94 0.31
N LYS A 56 -14.64 9.41 1.41
CA LYS A 56 -13.56 10.40 1.37
C LYS A 56 -12.24 9.75 0.97
N ASP A 57 -11.45 10.43 0.14
CA ASP A 57 -10.06 10.07 -0.14
C ASP A 57 -9.25 10.07 1.16
N ARG A 58 -8.22 9.23 1.20
CA ARG A 58 -7.28 9.25 2.31
C ARG A 58 -5.84 9.31 1.80
N ILE A 59 -4.95 9.79 2.65
CA ILE A 59 -3.52 9.88 2.40
C ILE A 59 -2.82 8.83 3.26
N VAL A 60 -1.85 8.13 2.66
CA VAL A 60 -0.94 7.23 3.37
C VAL A 60 0.51 7.66 3.12
N ALA A 61 1.37 7.38 4.09
CA ALA A 61 2.79 7.66 3.96
C ALA A 61 3.44 6.70 2.93
N LEU A 62 4.43 7.20 2.22
CA LEU A 62 5.26 6.44 1.29
C LEU A 62 6.68 6.32 1.88
N SER A 63 7.15 5.11 2.13
CA SER A 63 8.52 4.93 2.63
C SER A 63 9.55 5.12 1.52
N PRO A 64 10.76 5.64 1.84
CA PRO A 64 11.85 5.78 0.85
C PRO A 64 12.20 4.46 0.17
N LYS A 65 12.22 3.36 0.91
CA LYS A 65 12.52 2.02 0.37
C LYS A 65 11.46 1.56 -0.64
N VAL A 66 10.18 1.78 -0.36
CA VAL A 66 9.10 1.45 -1.30
C VAL A 66 9.16 2.34 -2.53
N LEU A 67 9.45 3.64 -2.39
CA LEU A 67 9.63 4.53 -3.53
C LEU A 67 10.75 4.05 -4.45
N GLU A 68 11.88 3.59 -3.91
CA GLU A 68 12.99 3.03 -4.70
C GLU A 68 12.57 1.76 -5.45
N ILE A 69 11.86 0.85 -4.79
CA ILE A 69 11.32 -0.36 -5.43
C ILE A 69 10.36 0.00 -6.56
N LEU A 70 9.46 0.97 -6.33
CA LEU A 70 8.52 1.46 -7.36
C LEU A 70 9.26 2.10 -8.55
N ARG A 71 10.30 2.89 -8.31
CA ARG A 71 11.14 3.48 -9.37
C ARG A 71 11.87 2.41 -10.18
N THR A 72 12.39 1.38 -9.52
CA THR A 72 13.06 0.24 -10.19
C THR A 72 12.07 -0.52 -11.07
N TYR A 73 10.85 -0.76 -10.57
CA TYR A 73 9.78 -1.34 -11.35
C TYR A 73 9.39 -0.44 -12.54
N HIS A 74 9.14 0.84 -12.29
CA HIS A 74 8.73 1.81 -13.32
C HIS A 74 9.73 1.88 -14.48
N LYS A 75 11.03 1.94 -14.19
CA LYS A 75 12.09 1.93 -15.21
C LYS A 75 12.10 0.67 -16.08
N ALA A 76 11.67 -0.47 -15.55
CA ALA A 76 11.67 -1.73 -16.27
C ALA A 76 10.40 -1.96 -17.10
N TYR A 77 9.24 -1.46 -16.65
CA TYR A 77 7.94 -1.76 -17.25
C TYR A 77 7.25 -0.58 -17.92
N TRP A 78 7.69 0.67 -17.64
CA TRP A 78 7.14 1.90 -18.22
C TRP A 78 5.60 1.98 -18.20
N PRO A 79 4.96 1.76 -17.03
CA PRO A 79 3.51 1.86 -16.92
C PRO A 79 3.05 3.29 -17.21
N LYS A 80 1.90 3.46 -17.88
CA LYS A 80 1.40 4.77 -18.34
C LYS A 80 0.52 5.43 -17.28
N GLU A 81 -0.72 4.98 -17.13
CA GLU A 81 -1.71 5.59 -16.24
C GLU A 81 -1.68 4.96 -14.85
N TYR A 82 -1.87 3.65 -14.78
CA TYR A 82 -1.86 2.91 -13.53
C TYR A 82 -0.44 2.61 -13.07
N VAL A 83 -0.21 2.64 -11.75
CA VAL A 83 1.10 2.26 -11.20
C VAL A 83 1.43 0.82 -11.60
N PHE A 84 0.47 -0.09 -11.49
CA PHE A 84 0.63 -1.48 -11.93
C PHE A 84 -0.23 -1.75 -13.16
N ASN A 85 0.43 -1.90 -14.29
CA ASN A 85 -0.22 -2.24 -15.55
C ASN A 85 -0.38 -3.75 -15.73
N GLY A 86 -1.52 -4.13 -16.32
CA GLY A 86 -1.78 -5.46 -16.85
C GLY A 86 -1.47 -5.55 -18.33
N GLN A 87 -2.18 -6.43 -19.04
CA GLN A 87 -2.12 -6.49 -20.50
C GLN A 87 -2.76 -5.24 -21.12
N PHE A 88 -2.25 -4.82 -22.27
CA PHE A 88 -2.74 -3.65 -23.01
C PHE A 88 -2.78 -2.34 -22.21
N ASP A 89 -1.84 -2.14 -21.30
CA ASP A 89 -1.78 -0.99 -20.40
C ASP A 89 -3.02 -0.78 -19.51
N LEU A 90 -3.90 -1.77 -19.41
CA LEU A 90 -5.00 -1.78 -18.45
C LEU A 90 -4.48 -1.96 -17.02
N ARG A 91 -5.32 -1.65 -16.03
CA ARG A 91 -4.97 -1.88 -14.62
C ARG A 91 -4.69 -3.37 -14.35
N TYR A 92 -3.79 -3.63 -13.41
CA TYR A 92 -3.51 -4.99 -12.95
C TYR A 92 -4.73 -5.58 -12.24
N SER A 93 -5.00 -6.89 -12.39
CA SER A 93 -6.20 -7.50 -11.83
C SER A 93 -6.01 -7.91 -10.36
N GLU A 94 -7.09 -7.83 -9.58
CA GLU A 94 -7.10 -8.30 -8.18
C GLU A 94 -6.82 -9.81 -8.09
N ARG A 95 -7.28 -10.58 -9.08
CA ARG A 95 -6.99 -12.01 -9.19
C ARG A 95 -5.48 -12.25 -9.32
N SER A 96 -4.80 -11.49 -10.19
CA SER A 96 -3.35 -11.58 -10.36
C SER A 96 -2.59 -11.20 -9.10
N CYS A 97 -3.03 -10.17 -8.38
CA CYS A 97 -2.46 -9.79 -7.09
C CYS A 97 -2.59 -10.92 -6.05
N ASN A 98 -3.74 -11.58 -5.97
CA ASN A 98 -3.92 -12.72 -5.05
C ASN A 98 -3.07 -13.93 -5.47
N GLN A 99 -2.86 -14.15 -6.77
CA GLN A 99 -1.95 -15.20 -7.25
C GLN A 99 -0.50 -14.95 -6.83
N ILE A 100 -0.05 -13.69 -6.88
CA ILE A 100 1.28 -13.29 -6.40
C ILE A 100 1.45 -13.63 -4.92
N VAL A 101 0.47 -13.31 -4.07
CA VAL A 101 0.49 -13.67 -2.65
C VAL A 101 0.65 -15.17 -2.47
N LYS A 102 -0.17 -15.97 -3.14
CA LYS A 102 -0.10 -17.44 -3.07
C LYS A 102 1.23 -18.00 -3.55
N GLN A 103 1.79 -17.40 -4.59
CA GLN A 103 3.07 -17.84 -5.16
C GLN A 103 4.25 -17.64 -4.20
N TYR A 104 4.32 -16.49 -3.52
CA TYR A 104 5.49 -16.12 -2.72
C TYR A 104 5.32 -16.32 -1.23
N LEU A 105 4.10 -16.23 -0.72
CA LEU A 105 3.84 -16.29 0.73
C LEU A 105 3.23 -17.62 1.16
N GLY A 106 2.43 -18.27 0.32
CA GLY A 106 1.78 -19.56 0.59
C GLY A 106 0.37 -19.63 0.05
N LYS A 107 -0.07 -20.82 -0.33
CA LYS A 107 -1.38 -21.05 -1.00
C LYS A 107 -2.58 -20.71 -0.12
N GLU A 108 -2.41 -20.77 1.19
CA GLU A 108 -3.41 -20.48 2.21
C GLU A 108 -3.63 -18.97 2.42
N TYR A 109 -2.70 -18.12 1.92
CA TYR A 109 -2.77 -16.69 2.14
C TYR A 109 -3.48 -15.95 1.01
N HIS A 110 -4.12 -14.84 1.38
CA HIS A 110 -4.77 -13.91 0.49
C HIS A 110 -4.17 -12.50 0.65
N PHE A 111 -4.41 -11.62 -0.31
CA PHE A 111 -3.86 -10.26 -0.30
C PHE A 111 -4.15 -9.47 0.99
N HIS A 112 -5.27 -9.75 1.63
CA HIS A 112 -5.66 -9.11 2.89
C HIS A 112 -4.67 -9.38 4.06
N LEU A 113 -3.89 -10.47 3.98
CA LEU A 113 -2.81 -10.75 4.94
C LEU A 113 -1.83 -9.56 5.06
N LEU A 114 -1.45 -8.95 3.92
CA LEU A 114 -0.50 -7.84 3.90
C LEU A 114 -1.01 -6.64 4.71
N ARG A 115 -2.28 -6.33 4.56
CA ARG A 115 -2.94 -5.26 5.31
C ARG A 115 -3.03 -5.59 6.81
N HIS A 116 -3.39 -6.82 7.15
CA HIS A 116 -3.47 -7.25 8.54
C HIS A 116 -2.08 -7.20 9.21
N SER A 117 -1.08 -7.68 8.51
CA SER A 117 0.32 -7.65 8.98
C SER A 117 0.88 -6.21 9.09
N ASN A 118 0.47 -5.29 8.21
CA ASN A 118 0.79 -3.87 8.33
C ASN A 118 0.21 -3.30 9.64
N ALA A 119 -1.08 -3.56 9.90
CA ALA A 119 -1.73 -3.09 11.14
C ALA A 119 -1.02 -3.61 12.40
N THR A 120 -0.69 -4.91 12.41
CA THR A 120 0.04 -5.54 13.53
C THR A 120 1.43 -4.92 13.71
N ALA A 121 2.19 -4.75 12.62
CA ALA A 121 3.54 -4.17 12.69
C ALA A 121 3.51 -2.71 13.19
N LEU A 122 2.54 -1.91 12.77
CA LEU A 122 2.36 -0.54 13.26
C LEU A 122 2.01 -0.51 14.74
N LEU A 123 1.14 -1.42 15.19
CA LEU A 123 0.76 -1.53 16.60
C LEU A 123 1.94 -1.94 17.46
N GLU A 124 2.73 -2.94 17.04
CA GLU A 124 3.95 -3.39 17.71
C GLU A 124 5.03 -2.30 17.76
N ALA A 125 5.08 -1.42 16.75
CA ALA A 125 5.95 -0.25 16.73
C ALA A 125 5.46 0.91 17.62
N GLY A 126 4.36 0.73 18.35
CA GLY A 126 3.81 1.71 19.29
C GLY A 126 2.95 2.81 18.64
N THR A 127 2.51 2.62 17.39
CA THR A 127 1.61 3.57 16.73
C THR A 127 0.23 3.52 17.38
N ASP A 128 -0.33 4.69 17.68
CA ASP A 128 -1.68 4.79 18.26
C ASP A 128 -2.74 4.12 17.38
N LEU A 129 -3.62 3.31 17.98
CA LEU A 129 -4.64 2.54 17.28
C LEU A 129 -5.53 3.41 16.39
N ARG A 130 -5.81 4.62 16.79
CA ARG A 130 -6.63 5.58 16.04
C ARG A 130 -5.92 6.06 14.79
N ILE A 131 -4.60 6.27 14.87
CA ILE A 131 -3.77 6.61 13.70
C ILE A 131 -3.76 5.43 12.71
N ILE A 132 -3.63 4.19 13.20
CA ILE A 132 -3.69 2.98 12.38
C ILE A 132 -5.05 2.87 11.68
N GLN A 133 -6.15 3.07 12.41
CA GLN A 133 -7.51 3.04 11.83
C GLN A 133 -7.69 4.06 10.72
N LYS A 134 -7.19 5.29 10.90
CA LYS A 134 -7.21 6.34 9.88
C LYS A 134 -6.34 5.97 8.68
N HIS A 135 -5.13 5.51 8.92
CA HIS A 135 -4.19 5.06 7.88
C HIS A 135 -4.81 3.97 7.01
N LEU A 136 -5.46 3.00 7.63
CA LEU A 136 -6.13 1.91 6.94
C LEU A 136 -7.47 2.31 6.31
N GLY A 137 -8.06 3.45 6.68
CA GLY A 137 -9.36 3.88 6.19
C GLY A 137 -10.49 2.97 6.68
N HIS A 138 -10.46 2.58 7.94
CA HIS A 138 -11.58 1.93 8.59
C HIS A 138 -12.66 2.98 8.88
N ALA A 139 -13.80 2.86 8.21
CA ALA A 139 -14.96 3.71 8.44
C ALA A 139 -15.73 3.21 9.67
N SER A 140 -15.37 3.66 10.88
CA SER A 140 -16.37 3.74 11.93
C SER A 140 -16.94 5.16 11.92
N SER A 141 -18.23 5.26 11.72
CA SER A 141 -18.96 6.52 11.54
C SER A 141 -18.93 7.46 12.75
N LYS A 142 -18.43 7.02 13.89
CA LYS A 142 -18.30 7.81 15.12
C LYS A 142 -16.96 8.50 15.34
N THR A 143 -15.94 8.24 14.49
CA THR A 143 -14.57 8.72 14.71
C THR A 143 -14.14 9.81 13.72
N THR A 144 -14.98 10.23 12.80
CA THR A 144 -14.63 11.21 11.75
C THR A 144 -14.40 12.62 12.30
N GLU A 145 -15.02 12.99 13.41
CA GLU A 145 -14.90 14.34 13.98
C GLU A 145 -13.59 14.59 14.73
N ILE A 146 -12.94 13.56 15.27
CA ILE A 146 -11.72 13.70 16.09
C ILE A 146 -10.45 13.80 15.25
N TYR A 147 -10.46 13.41 13.96
CA TYR A 147 -9.27 13.18 13.14
C TYR A 147 -9.01 14.17 12.00
N THR A 148 -9.73 15.28 11.94
CA THR A 148 -9.45 16.38 10.99
C THR A 148 -8.06 17.00 11.17
N HIS A 149 -7.32 16.65 12.22
CA HIS A 149 -6.04 17.26 12.58
C HIS A 149 -4.81 16.35 12.58
N VAL A 150 -4.88 15.09 12.05
CA VAL A 150 -3.63 14.35 11.82
C VAL A 150 -2.91 14.97 10.64
N SER A 151 -1.88 15.73 10.94
CA SER A 151 -1.08 16.44 9.94
C SER A 151 -0.34 15.45 9.04
N THR A 152 0.03 15.90 7.83
CA THR A 152 0.90 15.14 6.93
C THR A 152 2.22 14.77 7.63
N ALA A 153 2.73 15.63 8.51
CA ALA A 153 3.93 15.37 9.31
C ALA A 153 3.77 14.15 10.23
N THR A 154 2.59 13.96 10.85
CA THR A 154 2.32 12.76 11.66
C THR A 154 2.33 11.49 10.85
N LEU A 155 1.77 11.52 9.62
CA LEU A 155 1.80 10.37 8.71
C LEU A 155 3.22 10.06 8.21
N GLN A 156 4.03 11.09 7.95
CA GLN A 156 5.42 10.94 7.51
C GLN A 156 6.33 10.36 8.60
N ASN A 157 6.02 10.61 9.87
CA ASN A 157 6.77 10.10 11.02
C ASN A 157 6.32 8.70 11.48
N MET A 158 5.40 8.05 10.77
CA MET A 158 5.01 6.68 11.07
C MET A 158 6.16 5.72 10.73
N ASN A 159 6.45 4.80 11.65
CA ASN A 159 7.35 3.68 11.40
C ASN A 159 6.66 2.66 10.48
N LEU A 160 6.83 2.83 9.18
CA LEU A 160 6.30 1.87 8.21
C LEU A 160 7.10 0.57 8.26
N PRO A 161 6.45 -0.61 8.06
CA PRO A 161 7.08 -1.92 8.19
C PRO A 161 8.11 -2.24 7.09
N ILE A 162 8.29 -1.34 6.13
CA ILE A 162 9.26 -1.49 5.04
C ILE A 162 9.67 -0.11 4.50
#